data_4a965c2fa8ebaf80a89f30a9b5128ee3
#
_entry.id   4a965c2fa8ebaf80a89f30a9b5128ee3
#
_cell.length_a   1.000
_cell.length_b   1.000
_cell.length_c   1.000
_cell.angle_alpha   90.00
_cell.angle_beta   90.00
_cell.angle_gamma   90.00
#
_symmetry.space_group_name_H-M   'P 1'
#
loop_
_entity.id
_entity.type
_entity.pdbx_description
1 polymer ?
#
loop_
_entity_poly.entity_id
_entity_poly.type
_entity_poly.pdbx_seq_one_letter_code
_entity_poly.pdbx_strand_id
1 'polypeptide(L)'
;MNIAVEALQAPTKDSLDAWLSAPRLAKCGEVFIPAEPMWKPDKSARVSVNWEAALACVSPDWQPWLHAALAYRMADQAADSVVQLASVLSRAAQVGLDPLNEDHLIALRERFNGNESSSLGAFMAFWHDCESVEQRPPRTLIEAYQALPRKKGSSKDVVLSLDPEEGPFTQVEQDALHQWIHEQFCHGQLDPEQYLYLRLLIIYGQRGAQVRMLVFGDFTKTDQGCKVRFHWAKQKDDEAGWRTRSETFSLDEDLYNTVQAYKEMVLAQLWQTYPDGADWNAAIENVPLFRRKLDDEAEFSERLDPPVLLDSPLQKALEEAPQPIFHVGAATVRRRLERIERMEGFPISPRTHQPLKVTRGHRFRHTLGTDLSNAGLDEWSMARALMHKNTQTVRKYRQVSAELLALIDAKMSDHLALVVNAFTGIIVTDRTSAKNGGRADRQIEDVAVCGATAACHLDAPFTCYPCGKFQPLLDADHGAVLERLERRRAQTLATDKTIGVLWDRAILACRKVILDCEAMRQSGRKGE
;
A
#
# COMPACT_ATOMS: atom_id res chain seq x y z
N MET A 1 40.13 0.86 0.21
CA MET A 1 40.95 2.04 -0.19
C MET A 1 40.28 3.27 0.44
N ASN A 2 40.80 3.73 1.60
CA ASN A 2 40.27 4.93 2.27
C ASN A 2 40.66 6.14 1.42
N ILE A 3 39.78 6.57 0.54
CA ILE A 3 39.87 7.88 -0.08
C ILE A 3 39.41 8.85 1.00
N ALA A 4 40.35 9.57 1.62
CA ALA A 4 40.03 10.69 2.45
C ALA A 4 39.32 11.73 1.54
N VAL A 5 37.98 11.80 1.67
CA VAL A 5 37.19 12.87 1.07
C VAL A 5 37.55 14.11 1.89
N GLU A 6 38.62 14.78 1.52
CA GLU A 6 38.94 16.09 2.06
C GLU A 6 37.75 16.99 1.84
N ALA A 7 37.37 17.72 2.86
CA ALA A 7 36.40 18.81 2.76
C ALA A 7 37.03 19.86 1.82
N LEU A 8 36.87 19.66 0.51
CA LEU A 8 37.34 20.60 -0.49
C LEU A 8 36.61 21.92 -0.29
N GLN A 9 37.35 23.00 -0.21
CA GLN A 9 36.83 24.37 -0.13
C GLN A 9 35.73 24.57 -1.18
N ALA A 10 34.80 25.45 -0.86
CA ALA A 10 33.74 25.86 -1.80
C ALA A 10 34.36 26.23 -3.17
N PRO A 11 33.81 25.77 -4.30
CA PRO A 11 34.36 26.07 -5.62
C PRO A 11 34.22 27.56 -5.89
N THR A 12 35.36 28.19 -6.17
CA THR A 12 35.42 29.53 -6.77
C THR A 12 35.49 29.41 -8.28
N LYS A 13 35.29 30.49 -9.02
CA LYS A 13 35.36 30.49 -10.49
C LYS A 13 36.65 29.86 -11.02
N ASP A 14 37.78 30.14 -10.37
CA ASP A 14 39.11 29.64 -10.78
C ASP A 14 39.37 28.18 -10.40
N SER A 15 38.64 27.63 -9.44
CA SER A 15 38.80 26.24 -8.95
C SER A 15 37.67 25.30 -9.36
N LEU A 16 36.64 25.77 -10.05
CA LEU A 16 35.43 25.06 -10.33
C LEU A 16 35.64 23.78 -11.17
N ASP A 17 36.45 23.86 -12.22
CA ASP A 17 36.74 22.71 -13.07
C ASP A 17 37.50 21.61 -12.31
N ALA A 18 38.47 22.01 -11.47
CA ALA A 18 39.19 21.10 -10.60
C ALA A 18 38.23 20.47 -9.55
N TRP A 19 37.29 21.27 -9.02
CA TRP A 19 36.31 20.82 -8.07
C TRP A 19 35.33 19.79 -8.70
N LEU A 20 34.85 20.04 -9.93
CA LEU A 20 33.95 19.12 -10.65
C LEU A 20 34.65 17.80 -11.02
N SER A 21 35.97 17.86 -11.26
CA SER A 21 36.77 16.67 -11.61
C SER A 21 37.19 15.83 -10.40
N ALA A 22 36.97 16.31 -9.17
CA ALA A 22 37.33 15.60 -7.96
C ALA A 22 36.21 14.62 -7.50
N PRO A 23 36.58 13.49 -6.90
CA PRO A 23 35.60 12.52 -6.34
C PRO A 23 34.74 13.16 -5.26
N ARG A 24 33.43 12.84 -5.28
CA ARG A 24 32.41 13.28 -4.32
C ARG A 24 31.67 12.09 -3.75
N LEU A 25 31.13 12.27 -2.55
CA LEU A 25 30.33 11.24 -1.90
C LEU A 25 28.84 11.56 -2.05
N ALA A 26 28.09 10.64 -2.65
CA ALA A 26 26.63 10.70 -2.68
C ALA A 26 26.05 10.37 -1.29
N LYS A 27 24.81 10.76 -1.02
CA LYS A 27 24.13 10.48 0.26
C LYS A 27 24.13 9.00 0.63
N CYS A 28 24.10 8.09 -0.33
CA CYS A 28 24.12 6.65 -0.10
C CYS A 28 25.53 6.08 0.19
N GLY A 29 26.57 6.93 0.20
CA GLY A 29 27.96 6.53 0.42
C GLY A 29 28.72 6.09 -0.84
N GLU A 30 28.11 6.18 -2.04
CA GLU A 30 28.81 5.93 -3.30
C GLU A 30 29.64 7.14 -3.72
N VAL A 31 30.82 6.85 -4.29
CA VAL A 31 31.70 7.88 -4.85
C VAL A 31 31.31 8.13 -6.31
N PHE A 32 31.20 9.40 -6.69
CA PHE A 32 30.98 9.83 -8.07
C PHE A 32 31.87 11.03 -8.39
N ILE A 33 32.15 11.24 -9.67
CA ILE A 33 32.89 12.41 -10.16
C ILE A 33 31.89 13.27 -10.93
N PRO A 34 31.62 14.52 -10.48
CA PRO A 34 30.62 15.36 -11.14
C PRO A 34 30.87 15.59 -12.63
N ALA A 35 32.10 15.73 -13.06
CA ALA A 35 32.45 15.93 -14.47
C ALA A 35 32.17 14.72 -15.37
N GLU A 36 31.95 13.52 -14.80
CA GLU A 36 31.62 12.35 -15.59
C GLU A 36 30.17 12.44 -16.13
N PRO A 37 29.92 11.99 -17.37
CA PRO A 37 28.60 12.05 -17.97
C PRO A 37 27.58 11.12 -17.27
N MET A 38 28.07 10.13 -16.52
CA MET A 38 27.26 9.15 -15.80
C MET A 38 27.62 9.14 -14.32
N TRP A 39 26.67 9.47 -13.49
CA TRP A 39 26.81 9.30 -12.04
C TRP A 39 26.21 7.97 -11.58
N LYS A 40 26.81 7.35 -10.58
CA LYS A 40 26.29 6.14 -9.91
C LYS A 40 25.80 6.52 -8.50
N PRO A 41 24.67 7.17 -8.40
CA PRO A 41 24.21 7.74 -7.14
C PRO A 41 23.61 6.74 -6.16
N ASP A 42 23.46 5.49 -6.55
CA ASP A 42 22.91 4.41 -5.72
C ASP A 42 23.64 3.09 -6.02
N LYS A 43 23.94 2.35 -4.96
CA LYS A 43 24.59 1.02 -5.08
C LYS A 43 23.77 0.03 -5.88
N SER A 44 22.43 0.15 -5.84
CA SER A 44 21.50 -0.79 -6.46
C SER A 44 21.04 -0.38 -7.86
N ALA A 45 21.25 0.87 -8.25
CA ALA A 45 20.78 1.39 -9.52
C ALA A 45 21.89 2.11 -10.28
N ARG A 46 22.15 1.70 -11.52
CA ARG A 46 22.89 2.51 -12.47
C ARG A 46 21.93 3.55 -13.02
N VAL A 47 22.14 4.80 -12.67
CA VAL A 47 21.38 5.91 -13.20
C VAL A 47 22.25 6.62 -14.20
N SER A 48 21.87 6.52 -15.46
CA SER A 48 22.43 7.35 -16.52
C SER A 48 21.59 8.62 -16.63
N VAL A 49 22.18 9.76 -16.37
CA VAL A 49 21.53 11.05 -16.59
C VAL A 49 22.32 11.76 -17.67
N ASN A 50 21.61 12.22 -18.70
CA ASN A 50 22.21 13.14 -19.66
C ASN A 50 22.31 14.54 -19.02
N TRP A 51 23.41 14.79 -18.35
CA TRP A 51 23.67 16.05 -17.64
C TRP A 51 23.79 17.22 -18.61
N GLU A 52 24.36 17.01 -19.79
CA GLU A 52 24.45 18.03 -20.83
C GLU A 52 23.05 18.55 -21.20
N ALA A 53 22.09 17.66 -21.43
CA ALA A 53 20.72 18.05 -21.72
C ALA A 53 20.03 18.75 -20.54
N ALA A 54 20.37 18.40 -19.30
CA ALA A 54 19.82 19.05 -18.10
C ALA A 54 20.44 20.45 -17.90
N LEU A 55 21.74 20.58 -18.11
CA LEU A 55 22.48 21.87 -17.97
C LEU A 55 22.08 22.87 -19.05
N ALA A 56 21.67 22.42 -20.22
CA ALA A 56 21.25 23.27 -21.35
C ALA A 56 20.01 24.14 -21.03
N CYS A 57 19.33 23.95 -19.90
CA CYS A 57 18.22 24.80 -19.47
C CYS A 57 18.62 26.19 -19.00
N VAL A 58 19.90 26.42 -18.74
CA VAL A 58 20.42 27.73 -18.32
C VAL A 58 21.52 28.21 -19.31
N SER A 59 21.83 29.49 -19.27
CA SER A 59 22.93 30.05 -20.11
C SER A 59 24.29 29.41 -19.80
N PRO A 60 25.23 29.36 -20.75
CA PRO A 60 26.55 28.73 -20.57
C PRO A 60 27.30 29.17 -19.33
N ASP A 61 27.19 30.45 -18.94
CA ASP A 61 27.85 30.99 -17.74
C ASP A 61 27.31 30.42 -16.44
N TRP A 62 26.06 29.92 -16.44
CA TRP A 62 25.42 29.33 -15.29
C TRP A 62 25.55 27.80 -15.23
N GLN A 63 25.84 27.14 -16.35
CA GLN A 63 25.88 25.66 -16.42
C GLN A 63 26.86 25.04 -15.43
N PRO A 64 28.11 25.50 -15.26
CA PRO A 64 29.04 24.91 -14.32
C PRO A 64 28.56 25.03 -12.86
N TRP A 65 27.88 26.12 -12.52
CA TRP A 65 27.34 26.37 -11.19
C TRP A 65 26.10 25.54 -10.90
N LEU A 66 25.23 25.38 -11.89
CA LEU A 66 24.10 24.45 -11.83
C LEU A 66 24.62 23.03 -11.61
N HIS A 67 25.68 22.63 -12.30
CA HIS A 67 26.30 21.32 -12.17
C HIS A 67 26.86 21.10 -10.76
N ALA A 68 27.57 22.10 -10.21
CA ALA A 68 28.04 22.05 -8.82
C ALA A 68 26.89 21.96 -7.82
N ALA A 69 25.80 22.72 -7.99
CA ALA A 69 24.62 22.67 -7.14
C ALA A 69 23.92 21.29 -7.18
N LEU A 70 23.85 20.66 -8.36
CA LEU A 70 23.35 19.30 -8.53
C LEU A 70 24.23 18.26 -7.81
N ALA A 71 25.56 18.43 -7.86
CA ALA A 71 26.50 17.56 -7.15
C ALA A 71 26.35 17.69 -5.62
N TYR A 72 26.20 18.89 -5.08
CA TYR A 72 25.86 19.10 -3.67
C TYR A 72 24.50 18.49 -3.31
N ARG A 73 23.52 18.65 -4.21
CA ARG A 73 22.20 18.05 -4.00
C ARG A 73 22.25 16.53 -3.95
N MET A 74 23.17 15.90 -4.68
CA MET A 74 23.40 14.44 -4.65
C MET A 74 23.94 13.97 -3.29
N ALA A 75 24.73 14.80 -2.61
CA ALA A 75 25.22 14.53 -1.26
C ALA A 75 24.12 14.68 -0.20
N ASP A 76 23.10 15.53 -0.45
CA ASP A 76 22.02 15.83 0.49
C ASP A 76 20.75 14.99 0.29
N GLN A 77 20.43 14.61 -0.95
CA GLN A 77 19.18 13.95 -1.29
C GLN A 77 19.37 12.52 -1.81
N ALA A 78 18.26 11.73 -1.74
CA ALA A 78 18.24 10.41 -2.38
C ALA A 78 18.45 10.55 -3.91
N ALA A 79 19.15 9.59 -4.48
CA ALA A 79 19.50 9.53 -5.90
C ALA A 79 18.31 9.74 -6.84
N ASP A 80 17.19 9.03 -6.59
CA ASP A 80 15.95 9.16 -7.38
C ASP A 80 15.42 10.59 -7.44
N SER A 81 15.58 11.37 -6.36
CA SER A 81 15.12 12.77 -6.32
C SER A 81 15.96 13.65 -7.24
N VAL A 82 17.27 13.42 -7.30
CA VAL A 82 18.18 14.19 -8.17
C VAL A 82 17.99 13.80 -9.63
N VAL A 83 17.75 12.51 -9.91
CA VAL A 83 17.42 12.03 -11.25
C VAL A 83 16.11 12.61 -11.78
N GLN A 84 15.07 12.64 -10.94
CA GLN A 84 13.81 13.30 -11.29
C GLN A 84 14.02 14.78 -11.59
N LEU A 85 14.82 15.47 -10.78
CA LEU A 85 15.16 16.87 -10.99
C LEU A 85 15.89 17.07 -12.33
N ALA A 86 16.90 16.27 -12.63
CA ALA A 86 17.62 16.33 -13.91
C ALA A 86 16.68 16.11 -15.10
N SER A 87 15.73 15.19 -14.98
CA SER A 87 14.68 14.98 -15.99
C SER A 87 13.78 16.23 -16.17
N VAL A 88 13.43 16.91 -15.07
CA VAL A 88 12.66 18.18 -15.13
C VAL A 88 13.47 19.26 -15.86
N LEU A 89 14.73 19.42 -15.51
CA LEU A 89 15.63 20.41 -16.15
C LEU A 89 15.84 20.11 -17.64
N SER A 90 16.07 18.85 -18.01
CA SER A 90 16.21 18.44 -19.43
C SER A 90 14.95 18.75 -20.23
N ARG A 91 13.75 18.54 -19.67
CA ARG A 91 12.49 18.88 -20.33
C ARG A 91 12.25 20.39 -20.38
N ALA A 92 12.75 21.15 -19.41
CA ALA A 92 12.74 22.62 -19.49
C ALA A 92 13.63 23.10 -20.64
N ALA A 93 14.84 22.57 -20.76
CA ALA A 93 15.76 22.86 -21.87
C ALA A 93 15.17 22.56 -23.23
N GLN A 94 14.51 21.40 -23.41
CA GLN A 94 13.88 21.01 -24.68
C GLN A 94 12.82 22.00 -25.19
N VAL A 95 12.20 22.76 -24.30
CA VAL A 95 11.19 23.76 -24.64
C VAL A 95 11.68 25.20 -24.46
N GLY A 96 12.98 25.40 -24.27
CA GLY A 96 13.60 26.71 -24.15
C GLY A 96 13.24 27.49 -22.87
N LEU A 97 12.88 26.79 -21.79
CA LEU A 97 12.53 27.39 -20.50
C LEU A 97 13.73 27.39 -19.57
N ASP A 98 14.19 28.58 -19.19
CA ASP A 98 15.28 28.79 -18.24
C ASP A 98 14.69 29.04 -16.82
N PRO A 99 15.01 28.21 -15.81
CA PRO A 99 14.55 28.42 -14.44
C PRO A 99 15.14 29.64 -13.75
N LEU A 100 16.19 30.24 -14.32
CA LEU A 100 16.80 31.49 -13.84
C LEU A 100 16.24 32.74 -14.49
N ASN A 101 15.35 32.60 -15.48
CA ASN A 101 14.69 33.72 -16.13
C ASN A 101 13.29 33.94 -15.51
N GLU A 102 13.09 35.16 -14.98
CA GLU A 102 11.82 35.52 -14.31
C GLU A 102 10.61 35.43 -15.25
N ASP A 103 10.79 35.78 -16.53
CA ASP A 103 9.73 35.71 -17.54
C ASP A 103 9.26 34.25 -17.85
N HIS A 104 10.10 33.27 -17.56
CA HIS A 104 9.79 31.85 -17.79
C HIS A 104 9.10 31.16 -16.60
N LEU A 105 9.03 31.79 -15.42
CA LEU A 105 8.55 31.15 -14.20
C LEU A 105 7.10 30.63 -14.30
N ILE A 106 6.22 31.41 -14.93
CA ILE A 106 4.81 31.03 -15.14
C ILE A 106 4.74 29.80 -16.06
N ALA A 107 5.46 29.83 -17.20
CA ALA A 107 5.48 28.73 -18.15
C ALA A 107 6.06 27.44 -17.53
N LEU A 108 7.11 27.54 -16.71
CA LEU A 108 7.66 26.42 -15.93
C LEU A 108 6.62 25.85 -14.96
N ARG A 109 5.88 26.73 -14.25
CA ARG A 109 4.83 26.31 -13.31
C ARG A 109 3.66 25.62 -14.03
N GLU A 110 3.31 26.06 -15.21
CA GLU A 110 2.25 25.45 -16.03
C GLU A 110 2.69 24.17 -16.74
N ARG A 111 3.97 24.05 -17.09
CA ARG A 111 4.48 22.88 -17.82
C ARG A 111 4.57 21.63 -16.97
N PHE A 112 4.95 21.78 -15.69
CA PHE A 112 5.23 20.67 -14.79
C PHE A 112 4.05 20.35 -13.89
N ASN A 113 3.91 19.07 -13.50
CA ASN A 113 2.93 18.68 -12.49
C ASN A 113 3.32 19.24 -11.10
N GLY A 114 2.41 19.15 -10.12
CA GLY A 114 2.61 19.73 -8.81
C GLY A 114 3.86 19.23 -8.07
N ASN A 115 4.23 17.94 -8.23
CA ASN A 115 5.41 17.36 -7.61
C ASN A 115 6.70 17.84 -8.29
N GLU A 116 6.72 17.82 -9.62
CA GLU A 116 7.86 18.27 -10.43
C GLU A 116 8.14 19.75 -10.20
N SER A 117 7.10 20.58 -10.20
CA SER A 117 7.18 22.00 -9.93
C SER A 117 7.64 22.29 -8.50
N SER A 118 7.21 21.51 -7.52
CA SER A 118 7.68 21.60 -6.13
C SER A 118 9.14 21.17 -5.99
N SER A 119 9.56 20.13 -6.72
CA SER A 119 10.95 19.67 -6.73
C SER A 119 11.89 20.73 -7.31
N LEU A 120 11.48 21.37 -8.42
CA LEU A 120 12.25 22.47 -9.02
C LEU A 120 12.37 23.65 -8.06
N GLY A 121 11.27 24.11 -7.46
CA GLY A 121 11.31 25.22 -6.49
C GLY A 121 12.11 24.92 -5.23
N ALA A 122 12.05 23.67 -4.73
CA ALA A 122 12.87 23.24 -3.61
C ALA A 122 14.38 23.18 -3.96
N PHE A 123 14.69 22.82 -5.19
CA PHE A 123 16.07 22.84 -5.68
C PHE A 123 16.60 24.26 -5.86
N MET A 124 15.83 25.16 -6.44
CA MET A 124 16.23 26.57 -6.59
C MET A 124 16.50 27.21 -5.23
N ALA A 125 15.66 26.94 -4.22
CA ALA A 125 15.89 27.40 -2.85
C ALA A 125 17.18 26.79 -2.25
N PHE A 126 17.36 25.48 -2.41
CA PHE A 126 18.58 24.80 -1.98
C PHE A 126 19.83 25.40 -2.64
N TRP A 127 19.82 25.65 -3.96
CA TRP A 127 20.93 26.25 -4.68
C TRP A 127 21.22 27.65 -4.17
N HIS A 128 20.20 28.48 -3.91
CA HIS A 128 20.38 29.80 -3.28
C HIS A 128 21.04 29.71 -1.91
N ASP A 129 20.58 28.76 -1.06
CA ASP A 129 21.07 28.60 0.30
C ASP A 129 22.42 27.85 0.38
N CYS A 130 22.90 27.29 -0.76
CA CYS A 130 24.17 26.58 -0.81
C CYS A 130 25.35 27.55 -0.83
N GLU A 131 25.82 27.92 0.36
CA GLU A 131 26.98 28.84 0.52
C GLU A 131 28.26 28.33 -0.15
N SER A 132 28.33 27.00 -0.37
CA SER A 132 29.44 26.34 -1.06
C SER A 132 29.46 26.57 -2.58
N VAL A 133 28.46 27.21 -3.17
CA VAL A 133 28.40 27.56 -4.59
C VAL A 133 28.45 29.09 -4.72
N GLU A 134 29.45 29.62 -5.41
CA GLU A 134 29.65 31.07 -5.50
C GLU A 134 28.51 31.76 -6.26
N GLN A 135 28.14 31.25 -7.45
CA GLN A 135 27.07 31.82 -8.25
C GLN A 135 25.75 31.11 -7.97
N ARG A 136 24.80 31.88 -7.44
CA ARG A 136 23.53 31.38 -6.92
C ARG A 136 22.35 32.19 -7.47
N PRO A 137 21.19 31.56 -7.70
CA PRO A 137 19.99 32.28 -8.12
C PRO A 137 19.60 33.34 -7.07
N PRO A 138 19.11 34.53 -7.49
CA PRO A 138 18.70 35.55 -6.55
C PRO A 138 17.45 35.13 -5.76
N ARG A 139 17.36 35.58 -4.51
CA ARG A 139 16.23 35.25 -3.61
C ARG A 139 14.89 35.72 -4.16
N THR A 140 14.89 36.90 -4.82
CA THR A 140 13.68 37.44 -5.45
C THR A 140 13.07 36.52 -6.48
N LEU A 141 13.89 35.84 -7.29
CA LEU A 141 13.45 34.85 -8.27
C LEU A 141 12.77 33.65 -7.60
N ILE A 142 13.32 33.18 -6.49
CA ILE A 142 12.77 32.04 -5.74
C ILE A 142 11.44 32.42 -5.11
N GLU A 143 11.35 33.58 -4.49
CA GLU A 143 10.12 34.11 -3.90
C GLU A 143 9.04 34.31 -4.97
N ALA A 144 9.39 34.86 -6.13
CA ALA A 144 8.48 34.97 -7.27
C ALA A 144 7.96 33.61 -7.73
N TYR A 145 8.83 32.60 -7.87
CA TYR A 145 8.40 31.23 -8.23
C TYR A 145 7.52 30.60 -7.16
N GLN A 146 7.83 30.79 -5.88
CA GLN A 146 7.04 30.23 -4.77
C GLN A 146 5.67 30.91 -4.60
N ALA A 147 5.56 32.18 -4.94
CA ALA A 147 4.30 32.93 -4.91
C ALA A 147 3.29 32.49 -6.00
N LEU A 148 3.78 31.88 -7.09
CA LEU A 148 2.89 31.37 -8.14
C LEU A 148 1.97 30.27 -7.63
N PRO A 149 0.68 30.26 -8.06
CA PRO A 149 -0.27 29.24 -7.68
C PRO A 149 0.27 27.84 -7.98
N ARG A 150 0.22 26.97 -6.99
CA ARG A 150 0.57 25.57 -7.20
C ARG A 150 -0.56 24.89 -7.98
N LYS A 151 -0.22 24.18 -9.05
CA LYS A 151 -1.18 23.22 -9.62
C LYS A 151 -1.60 22.31 -8.48
N LYS A 152 -2.87 22.35 -8.12
CA LYS A 152 -3.44 21.31 -7.26
C LYS A 152 -3.21 20.03 -8.03
N GLY A 153 -2.31 19.19 -7.55
CA GLY A 153 -2.19 17.84 -8.08
C GLY A 153 -3.60 17.26 -8.06
N SER A 154 -4.03 16.70 -9.16
CA SER A 154 -5.21 15.83 -9.19
C SER A 154 -4.86 14.53 -8.46
N SER A 155 -4.38 14.63 -7.23
CA SER A 155 -4.34 13.44 -6.40
C SER A 155 -5.79 13.15 -6.04
N LYS A 156 -6.49 12.42 -6.94
CA LYS A 156 -7.57 11.59 -6.45
C LYS A 156 -6.97 10.89 -5.25
N ASP A 157 -7.49 11.15 -4.06
CA ASP A 157 -7.10 10.34 -2.93
C ASP A 157 -7.70 8.96 -3.21
N VAL A 158 -6.88 8.11 -3.83
CA VAL A 158 -7.28 6.78 -4.31
C VAL A 158 -7.82 5.89 -3.20
N VAL A 159 -7.46 6.23 -1.96
CA VAL A 159 -7.98 5.56 -0.76
C VAL A 159 -9.38 6.08 -0.45
N LEU A 160 -9.55 7.40 -0.35
CA LEU A 160 -10.86 8.01 -0.06
C LEU A 160 -11.89 7.76 -1.16
N SER A 161 -11.47 7.73 -2.43
CA SER A 161 -12.38 7.44 -3.56
C SER A 161 -12.66 5.96 -3.75
N LEU A 162 -12.03 5.07 -2.98
CA LEU A 162 -12.06 3.61 -3.16
C LEU A 162 -11.80 3.21 -4.62
N ASP A 163 -10.84 3.88 -5.26
CA ASP A 163 -10.51 3.69 -6.66
C ASP A 163 -10.32 2.19 -6.98
N PRO A 164 -11.03 1.63 -7.97
CA PRO A 164 -11.00 0.20 -8.22
C PRO A 164 -9.68 -0.30 -8.82
N GLU A 165 -8.83 0.59 -9.37
CA GLU A 165 -7.55 0.22 -9.99
C GLU A 165 -6.35 0.53 -9.09
N GLU A 166 -6.38 1.62 -8.34
CA GLU A 166 -5.26 2.09 -7.53
C GLU A 166 -5.54 2.07 -6.02
N GLY A 167 -6.81 2.04 -5.63
CA GLY A 167 -7.25 1.97 -4.23
C GLY A 167 -7.16 0.55 -3.63
N PRO A 168 -7.69 0.35 -2.42
CA PRO A 168 -7.63 -0.94 -1.76
C PRO A 168 -8.37 -2.04 -2.54
N PHE A 169 -7.91 -3.26 -2.41
CA PHE A 169 -8.65 -4.44 -2.85
C PHE A 169 -9.86 -4.66 -1.94
N THR A 170 -10.98 -5.08 -2.54
CA THR A 170 -12.11 -5.59 -1.75
C THR A 170 -11.80 -6.97 -1.17
N GLN A 171 -12.56 -7.43 -0.17
CA GLN A 171 -12.39 -8.76 0.40
C GLN A 171 -12.48 -9.85 -0.67
N VAL A 172 -13.46 -9.75 -1.58
CA VAL A 172 -13.64 -10.72 -2.68
C VAL A 172 -12.41 -10.74 -3.61
N GLU A 173 -11.83 -9.57 -3.91
CA GLU A 173 -10.61 -9.47 -4.72
C GLU A 173 -9.39 -10.05 -4.00
N GLN A 174 -9.29 -9.83 -2.68
CA GLN A 174 -8.22 -10.40 -1.85
C GLN A 174 -8.34 -11.94 -1.80
N ASP A 175 -9.51 -12.47 -1.52
CA ASP A 175 -9.75 -13.90 -1.42
C ASP A 175 -9.45 -14.61 -2.75
N ALA A 176 -9.92 -14.06 -3.87
CA ALA A 176 -9.62 -14.56 -5.21
C ALA A 176 -8.12 -14.56 -5.51
N LEU A 177 -7.42 -13.49 -5.14
CA LEU A 177 -5.98 -13.38 -5.35
C LEU A 177 -5.20 -14.36 -4.48
N HIS A 178 -5.57 -14.51 -3.21
CA HIS A 178 -4.97 -15.47 -2.28
C HIS A 178 -5.11 -16.91 -2.78
N GLN A 179 -6.32 -17.28 -3.16
CA GLN A 179 -6.61 -18.62 -3.67
C GLN A 179 -5.80 -18.89 -4.94
N TRP A 180 -5.87 -18.00 -5.92
CA TRP A 180 -5.17 -18.16 -7.19
C TRP A 180 -3.66 -18.30 -7.01
N ILE A 181 -3.02 -17.44 -6.20
CA ILE A 181 -1.57 -17.49 -5.93
C ILE A 181 -1.18 -18.85 -5.34
N HIS A 182 -1.97 -19.34 -4.38
CA HIS A 182 -1.70 -20.63 -3.75
C HIS A 182 -1.86 -21.80 -4.73
N GLU A 183 -2.94 -21.81 -5.51
CA GLU A 183 -3.16 -22.83 -6.54
C GLU A 183 -2.06 -22.85 -7.59
N GLN A 184 -1.67 -21.68 -8.12
CA GLN A 184 -0.60 -21.61 -9.12
C GLN A 184 0.76 -22.06 -8.57
N PHE A 185 1.05 -21.75 -7.31
CA PHE A 185 2.25 -22.24 -6.65
C PHE A 185 2.24 -23.77 -6.46
N CYS A 186 1.12 -24.33 -5.99
CA CYS A 186 0.97 -25.78 -5.85
C CYS A 186 1.07 -26.54 -7.19
N HIS A 187 0.65 -25.92 -8.29
CA HIS A 187 0.77 -26.48 -9.64
C HIS A 187 2.12 -26.19 -10.31
N GLY A 188 3.06 -25.51 -9.62
CA GLY A 188 4.38 -25.18 -10.14
C GLY A 188 4.39 -24.13 -11.26
N GLN A 189 3.28 -23.36 -11.41
CA GLN A 189 3.17 -22.28 -12.40
C GLN A 189 3.80 -20.97 -11.90
N LEU A 190 3.78 -20.74 -10.57
CA LEU A 190 4.57 -19.71 -9.92
C LEU A 190 5.81 -20.33 -9.30
N ASP A 191 6.98 -19.72 -9.58
CA ASP A 191 8.20 -20.09 -8.87
C ASP A 191 8.18 -19.60 -7.41
N PRO A 192 9.02 -20.16 -6.52
CA PRO A 192 9.05 -19.75 -5.10
C PRO A 192 9.30 -18.26 -4.89
N GLU A 193 10.11 -17.62 -5.73
CA GLU A 193 10.42 -16.20 -5.65
C GLU A 193 9.18 -15.34 -5.94
N GLN A 194 8.42 -15.67 -7.00
CA GLN A 194 7.17 -14.99 -7.36
C GLN A 194 6.10 -15.18 -6.29
N TYR A 195 5.94 -16.41 -5.80
CA TYR A 195 5.00 -16.73 -4.72
C TYR A 195 5.31 -15.94 -3.45
N LEU A 196 6.56 -15.98 -2.98
CA LEU A 196 7.00 -15.28 -1.77
C LEU A 196 6.83 -13.76 -1.92
N TYR A 197 7.14 -13.19 -3.09
CA TYR A 197 6.99 -11.76 -3.32
C TYR A 197 5.54 -11.30 -3.16
N LEU A 198 4.61 -11.99 -3.80
CA LEU A 198 3.18 -11.68 -3.70
C LEU A 198 2.64 -11.91 -2.29
N ARG A 199 3.00 -13.01 -1.64
CA ARG A 199 2.59 -13.32 -0.27
C ARG A 199 3.04 -12.26 0.72
N LEU A 200 4.30 -11.83 0.64
CA LEU A 200 4.84 -10.78 1.52
C LEU A 200 4.19 -9.42 1.28
N LEU A 201 3.88 -9.06 0.03
CA LEU A 201 3.12 -7.85 -0.27
C LEU A 201 1.71 -7.89 0.33
N ILE A 202 1.00 -9.01 0.18
CA ILE A 202 -0.38 -9.18 0.65
C ILE A 202 -0.42 -9.11 2.19
N ILE A 203 0.43 -9.88 2.86
CA ILE A 203 0.39 -10.02 4.33
C ILE A 203 0.84 -8.72 5.03
N TYR A 204 1.91 -8.10 4.55
CA TYR A 204 2.55 -7.00 5.27
C TYR A 204 2.30 -5.62 4.67
N GLY A 205 1.77 -5.52 3.45
CA GLY A 205 1.52 -4.23 2.79
C GLY A 205 2.77 -3.32 2.71
N GLN A 206 3.97 -3.90 2.75
CA GLN A 206 5.20 -3.12 2.73
C GLN A 206 5.47 -2.58 1.30
N ARG A 207 6.23 -1.47 1.22
CA ARG A 207 6.61 -0.93 -0.10
C ARG A 207 7.43 -1.96 -0.87
N GLY A 208 7.25 -2.04 -2.19
CA GLY A 208 8.00 -2.97 -3.03
C GLY A 208 9.54 -2.85 -2.86
N ALA A 209 10.05 -1.66 -2.56
CA ALA A 209 11.46 -1.46 -2.22
C ALA A 209 11.86 -2.18 -0.92
N GLN A 210 11.00 -2.19 0.10
CA GLN A 210 11.28 -2.88 1.38
C GLN A 210 11.27 -4.41 1.19
N VAL A 211 10.30 -4.92 0.42
CA VAL A 211 10.24 -6.35 0.10
C VAL A 211 11.48 -6.78 -0.70
N ARG A 212 11.87 -6.00 -1.72
CA ARG A 212 13.08 -6.29 -2.52
C ARG A 212 14.39 -6.28 -1.73
N MET A 213 14.46 -5.53 -0.62
CA MET A 213 15.64 -5.48 0.24
C MET A 213 15.84 -6.69 1.14
N LEU A 214 14.88 -7.61 1.21
CA LEU A 214 14.97 -8.79 2.06
C LEU A 214 16.09 -9.73 1.60
N VAL A 215 16.81 -10.25 2.58
CA VAL A 215 17.79 -11.35 2.43
C VAL A 215 17.33 -12.54 3.25
N PHE A 216 17.92 -13.71 3.04
CA PHE A 216 17.53 -14.91 3.79
C PHE A 216 17.71 -14.74 5.31
N GLY A 217 18.73 -14.00 5.77
CA GLY A 217 18.97 -13.70 7.18
C GLY A 217 17.94 -12.77 7.85
N ASP A 218 16.99 -12.23 7.10
CA ASP A 218 15.88 -11.47 7.68
C ASP A 218 14.75 -12.36 8.22
N PHE A 219 14.82 -13.68 7.94
CA PHE A 219 13.84 -14.66 8.37
C PHE A 219 14.44 -15.51 9.49
N THR A 220 13.87 -15.40 10.69
CA THR A 220 14.39 -16.07 11.87
C THR A 220 13.31 -16.90 12.56
N LYS A 221 13.69 -18.02 13.15
CA LYS A 221 12.83 -18.84 14.02
C LYS A 221 13.43 -18.86 15.41
N THR A 222 12.60 -18.55 16.40
CA THR A 222 12.93 -18.54 17.81
C THR A 222 11.89 -19.35 18.59
N ASP A 223 12.09 -19.55 19.88
CA ASP A 223 11.10 -20.18 20.76
C ASP A 223 9.76 -19.40 20.81
N GLN A 224 9.78 -18.12 20.43
CA GLN A 224 8.60 -17.26 20.34
C GLN A 224 7.92 -17.29 18.97
N GLY A 225 8.33 -18.18 18.05
CA GLY A 225 7.80 -18.32 16.70
C GLY A 225 8.70 -17.71 15.62
N CYS A 226 8.19 -17.75 14.40
CA CYS A 226 8.89 -17.24 13.23
C CYS A 226 8.70 -15.75 13.07
N LYS A 227 9.73 -15.06 12.56
CA LYS A 227 9.75 -13.60 12.39
C LYS A 227 10.40 -13.23 11.06
N VAL A 228 9.96 -12.07 10.52
CA VAL A 228 10.58 -11.41 9.36
C VAL A 228 10.96 -9.97 9.72
N ARG A 229 12.12 -9.52 9.26
CA ARG A 229 12.65 -8.19 9.51
C ARG A 229 12.64 -7.35 8.25
N PHE A 230 11.79 -6.31 8.20
CA PHE A 230 11.76 -5.35 7.10
C PHE A 230 12.61 -4.11 7.43
N HIS A 231 13.33 -3.63 6.42
CA HIS A 231 14.14 -2.42 6.52
C HIS A 231 13.38 -1.18 6.02
N TRP A 232 13.64 -0.02 6.62
CA TRP A 232 13.01 1.23 6.22
C TRP A 232 13.50 1.65 4.83
N ALA A 233 12.56 1.93 3.89
CA ALA A 233 12.90 2.36 2.54
C ALA A 233 13.33 3.83 2.46
N LYS A 234 12.85 4.66 3.37
CA LYS A 234 13.17 6.10 3.45
C LYS A 234 13.75 6.40 4.83
N GLN A 235 15.03 6.62 4.87
CA GLN A 235 15.73 7.07 6.07
C GLN A 235 16.02 8.57 5.93
N LYS A 236 15.80 9.35 6.99
CA LYS A 236 16.15 10.76 7.08
C LYS A 236 17.41 10.93 7.92
N ASP A 237 18.23 11.73 7.41
CA ASP A 237 19.17 12.70 7.96
C ASP A 237 20.32 12.23 8.87
N ASP A 238 20.15 11.31 9.82
CA ASP A 238 21.23 11.02 10.78
C ASP A 238 21.74 9.56 10.73
N GLU A 239 21.06 8.71 10.00
CA GLU A 239 21.45 7.32 9.80
C GLU A 239 21.79 7.09 8.32
N ALA A 240 22.98 7.56 7.93
CA ALA A 240 23.52 7.25 6.62
C ALA A 240 23.74 5.74 6.51
N GLY A 241 22.98 5.08 5.64
CA GLY A 241 23.24 3.68 5.35
C GLY A 241 22.01 2.91 4.88
N TRP A 242 22.28 2.02 3.97
CA TRP A 242 21.33 1.06 3.47
C TRP A 242 21.10 -0.05 4.53
N ARG A 243 19.84 -0.37 4.84
CA ARG A 243 19.43 -1.39 5.84
C ARG A 243 19.81 -1.08 7.29
N THR A 244 20.06 0.16 7.67
CA THR A 244 20.45 0.53 9.04
C THR A 244 19.31 0.48 10.03
N ARG A 245 18.07 0.77 9.61
CA ARG A 245 16.89 0.76 10.47
C ARG A 245 15.88 -0.29 10.00
N SER A 246 15.35 -1.07 10.93
CA SER A 246 14.41 -2.16 10.64
C SER A 246 13.29 -2.28 11.67
N GLU A 247 12.22 -2.98 11.30
CA GLU A 247 11.14 -3.45 12.18
C GLU A 247 10.93 -4.94 11.96
N THR A 248 10.62 -5.64 13.04
CA THR A 248 10.41 -7.10 13.02
C THR A 248 8.93 -7.41 13.20
N PHE A 249 8.43 -8.32 12.37
CA PHE A 249 7.03 -8.77 12.35
C PHE A 249 6.95 -10.28 12.56
N SER A 250 5.85 -10.74 13.13
CA SER A 250 5.55 -12.18 13.19
C SER A 250 5.38 -12.74 11.79
N LEU A 251 5.82 -13.96 11.58
CA LEU A 251 5.74 -14.69 10.31
C LEU A 251 5.03 -16.02 10.55
N ASP A 252 4.18 -16.41 9.62
CA ASP A 252 3.59 -17.72 9.61
C ASP A 252 4.63 -18.82 9.40
N GLU A 253 4.49 -19.96 10.09
CA GLU A 253 5.48 -21.03 10.06
C GLU A 253 5.57 -21.70 8.68
N ASP A 254 4.45 -21.85 7.96
CA ASP A 254 4.43 -22.44 6.63
C ASP A 254 5.16 -21.53 5.62
N LEU A 255 4.97 -20.20 5.77
CA LEU A 255 5.70 -19.24 4.94
C LEU A 255 7.20 -19.24 5.29
N TYR A 256 7.57 -19.36 6.57
CA TYR A 256 8.96 -19.52 6.98
C TYR A 256 9.58 -20.78 6.36
N ASN A 257 8.90 -21.93 6.43
CA ASN A 257 9.36 -23.18 5.86
C ASN A 257 9.52 -23.09 4.33
N THR A 258 8.62 -22.37 3.66
CA THR A 258 8.74 -22.09 2.21
C THR A 258 9.99 -21.27 1.89
N VAL A 259 10.31 -20.26 2.73
CA VAL A 259 11.55 -19.47 2.59
C VAL A 259 12.77 -20.36 2.80
N GLN A 260 12.78 -21.26 3.79
CA GLN A 260 13.91 -22.17 4.02
C GLN A 260 14.09 -23.15 2.86
N ALA A 261 13.02 -23.75 2.35
CA ALA A 261 13.11 -24.62 1.17
C ALA A 261 13.66 -23.87 -0.05
N TYR A 262 13.22 -22.62 -0.26
CA TYR A 262 13.76 -21.79 -1.33
C TYR A 262 15.23 -21.42 -1.11
N LYS A 263 15.64 -21.17 0.14
CA LYS A 263 17.05 -20.93 0.52
C LYS A 263 17.95 -22.08 0.12
N GLU A 264 17.55 -23.32 0.41
CA GLU A 264 18.31 -24.51 0.03
C GLU A 264 18.43 -24.66 -1.50
N MET A 265 17.36 -24.39 -2.23
CA MET A 265 17.41 -24.38 -3.70
C MET A 265 18.39 -23.33 -4.23
N VAL A 266 18.36 -22.12 -3.66
CA VAL A 266 19.27 -21.03 -4.03
C VAL A 266 20.71 -21.37 -3.70
N LEU A 267 20.98 -21.94 -2.54
CA LEU A 267 22.31 -22.37 -2.13
C LEU A 267 22.91 -23.40 -3.10
N ALA A 268 22.12 -24.41 -3.46
CA ALA A 268 22.55 -25.42 -4.43
C ALA A 268 22.84 -24.78 -5.81
N GLN A 269 21.99 -23.86 -6.26
CA GLN A 269 22.18 -23.13 -7.52
C GLN A 269 23.45 -22.27 -7.51
N LEU A 270 23.76 -21.58 -6.41
CA LEU A 270 24.96 -20.76 -6.27
C LEU A 270 26.23 -21.58 -6.34
N TRP A 271 26.29 -22.73 -5.64
CA TRP A 271 27.41 -23.66 -5.74
C TRP A 271 27.59 -24.21 -7.14
N GLN A 272 26.50 -24.48 -7.85
CA GLN A 272 26.57 -24.97 -9.24
C GLN A 272 27.07 -23.90 -10.21
N THR A 273 26.61 -22.66 -10.05
CA THR A 273 26.85 -21.56 -11.01
C THR A 273 28.20 -20.88 -10.76
N TYR A 274 28.59 -20.75 -9.48
CA TYR A 274 29.78 -20.00 -9.05
C TYR A 274 30.60 -20.78 -8.03
N PRO A 275 31.21 -21.93 -8.42
CA PRO A 275 31.93 -22.82 -7.49
C PRO A 275 33.16 -22.16 -6.83
N ASP A 276 33.81 -21.23 -7.53
CA ASP A 276 34.99 -20.51 -7.06
C ASP A 276 34.69 -19.08 -6.55
N GLY A 277 33.38 -18.77 -6.30
CA GLY A 277 32.93 -17.45 -5.85
C GLY A 277 33.19 -17.20 -4.36
N ALA A 278 32.12 -17.00 -3.62
CA ALA A 278 32.09 -16.89 -2.16
C ALA A 278 32.03 -18.30 -1.52
N ASP A 279 32.30 -18.39 -0.23
CA ASP A 279 31.74 -19.47 0.57
C ASP A 279 30.24 -19.27 0.74
N TRP A 280 29.47 -19.94 -0.12
CA TRP A 280 28.03 -19.76 -0.17
C TRP A 280 27.31 -20.22 1.11
N ASN A 281 27.91 -21.13 1.89
CA ASN A 281 27.35 -21.50 3.19
C ASN A 281 27.48 -20.35 4.21
N ALA A 282 28.57 -19.60 4.17
CA ALA A 282 28.75 -18.42 5.01
C ALA A 282 27.95 -17.22 4.47
N ALA A 283 27.86 -17.07 3.15
CA ALA A 283 27.24 -15.91 2.48
C ALA A 283 25.72 -15.98 2.40
N ILE A 284 25.10 -17.16 2.48
CA ILE A 284 23.67 -17.37 2.14
C ILE A 284 22.72 -16.47 2.92
N GLU A 285 23.00 -16.16 4.18
CA GLU A 285 22.16 -15.27 5.01
C GLU A 285 22.14 -13.82 4.46
N ASN A 286 23.19 -13.42 3.75
CA ASN A 286 23.32 -12.12 3.12
C ASN A 286 22.86 -12.09 1.66
N VAL A 287 22.54 -13.25 1.10
CA VAL A 287 22.02 -13.37 -0.28
C VAL A 287 20.58 -12.85 -0.32
N PRO A 288 20.23 -12.00 -1.32
CA PRO A 288 18.87 -11.51 -1.48
C PRO A 288 17.86 -12.63 -1.69
N LEU A 289 16.69 -12.50 -1.04
CA LEU A 289 15.54 -13.35 -1.31
C LEU A 289 15.05 -13.16 -2.76
N PHE A 290 15.10 -11.92 -3.25
CA PHE A 290 14.71 -11.51 -4.60
C PHE A 290 15.95 -11.07 -5.37
N ARG A 291 16.52 -12.03 -6.10
CA ARG A 291 17.84 -11.88 -6.74
C ARG A 291 17.74 -11.29 -8.13
N ARG A 292 18.79 -10.58 -8.50
CA ARG A 292 19.06 -10.25 -9.88
C ARG A 292 19.49 -11.52 -10.61
N LYS A 293 18.75 -11.95 -11.64
CA LYS A 293 19.08 -13.11 -12.48
C LYS A 293 19.74 -12.62 -13.77
N LEU A 294 20.70 -13.37 -14.27
CA LEU A 294 21.37 -13.06 -15.55
C LEU A 294 20.38 -13.02 -16.72
N ASP A 295 19.33 -13.86 -16.68
CA ASP A 295 18.30 -13.93 -17.72
C ASP A 295 17.41 -12.67 -17.79
N ASP A 296 17.28 -11.95 -16.67
CA ASP A 296 16.55 -10.67 -16.67
C ASP A 296 17.29 -9.58 -17.44
N GLU A 297 18.57 -9.76 -17.72
CA GLU A 297 19.44 -8.81 -18.44
C GLU A 297 19.51 -9.09 -19.95
N ALA A 298 19.31 -10.34 -20.39
CA ALA A 298 19.37 -10.70 -21.80
C ALA A 298 18.25 -10.05 -22.63
N GLU A 299 17.07 -9.83 -22.05
CA GLU A 299 15.96 -9.06 -22.69
C GLU A 299 16.23 -7.55 -22.74
N PHE A 300 17.31 -7.06 -22.09
CA PHE A 300 17.58 -5.65 -21.84
C PHE A 300 18.84 -5.11 -22.51
N SER A 301 19.60 -5.93 -23.19
CA SER A 301 20.96 -5.64 -23.66
C SER A 301 21.08 -4.47 -24.65
N GLU A 302 19.98 -3.93 -25.15
CA GLU A 302 20.03 -2.77 -26.07
C GLU A 302 20.03 -1.39 -25.40
N ARG A 303 19.73 -1.30 -24.08
CA ARG A 303 19.63 0.00 -23.39
C ARG A 303 20.24 0.11 -21.98
N LEU A 304 20.77 -0.96 -21.42
CA LEU A 304 21.41 -0.95 -20.11
C LEU A 304 22.85 -1.42 -20.23
N ASP A 305 23.73 -0.81 -19.42
CA ASP A 305 25.13 -1.18 -19.29
C ASP A 305 25.37 -2.70 -19.25
N PRO A 306 26.54 -3.17 -19.71
CA PRO A 306 26.85 -4.59 -19.72
C PRO A 306 26.53 -5.23 -18.37
N PRO A 307 26.10 -6.51 -18.36
CA PRO A 307 25.82 -7.21 -17.13
C PRO A 307 27.01 -7.01 -16.18
N VAL A 308 26.73 -6.64 -14.94
CA VAL A 308 27.75 -6.70 -13.89
C VAL A 308 28.11 -8.18 -13.81
N LEU A 309 29.17 -8.57 -14.51
CA LEU A 309 29.81 -9.83 -14.24
C LEU A 309 30.08 -9.80 -12.75
N LEU A 310 29.36 -10.66 -12.03
CA LEU A 310 29.52 -10.81 -10.59
C LEU A 310 30.95 -11.31 -10.38
N ASP A 311 31.89 -10.37 -10.26
CA ASP A 311 33.26 -10.72 -10.02
C ASP A 311 33.42 -11.39 -8.64
N SER A 312 34.41 -12.21 -8.49
CA SER A 312 34.69 -12.93 -7.24
C SER A 312 34.81 -11.99 -6.01
N PRO A 313 35.42 -10.82 -6.09
CA PRO A 313 35.46 -9.88 -4.96
C PRO A 313 34.08 -9.41 -4.47
N LEU A 314 33.11 -9.12 -5.38
CA LEU A 314 31.76 -8.72 -5.00
C LEU A 314 30.99 -9.89 -4.39
N GLN A 315 31.18 -11.12 -4.90
CA GLN A 315 30.58 -12.31 -4.33
C GLN A 315 31.10 -12.57 -2.91
N LYS A 316 32.41 -12.44 -2.68
CA LYS A 316 33.03 -12.57 -1.35
C LYS A 316 32.55 -11.52 -0.37
N ALA A 317 32.19 -10.32 -0.82
CA ALA A 317 31.62 -9.30 0.04
C ALA A 317 30.27 -9.72 0.66
N LEU A 318 29.56 -10.70 0.08
CA LEU A 318 28.35 -11.30 0.68
C LEU A 318 28.65 -12.14 1.93
N GLU A 319 29.86 -12.62 2.12
CA GLU A 319 30.24 -13.34 3.36
C GLU A 319 30.18 -12.40 4.58
N GLU A 320 30.46 -11.11 4.37
CA GLU A 320 30.49 -10.10 5.43
C GLU A 320 29.12 -9.38 5.60
N ALA A 321 28.49 -8.96 4.49
CA ALA A 321 27.26 -8.18 4.53
C ALA A 321 26.43 -8.28 3.24
N PRO A 322 25.10 -8.03 3.33
CA PRO A 322 24.25 -7.91 2.15
C PRO A 322 24.75 -6.82 1.20
N GLN A 323 24.72 -7.11 -0.11
CA GLN A 323 25.16 -6.19 -1.15
C GLN A 323 23.99 -5.73 -2.03
N PRO A 324 23.70 -4.42 -2.16
CA PRO A 324 22.56 -3.89 -2.91
C PRO A 324 22.51 -4.33 -4.37
N ILE A 325 23.67 -4.50 -4.99
CA ILE A 325 23.80 -4.82 -6.42
C ILE A 325 23.19 -6.18 -6.82
N PHE A 326 23.07 -7.11 -5.86
CA PHE A 326 22.50 -8.43 -6.10
C PHE A 326 20.98 -8.47 -6.00
N HIS A 327 20.35 -7.39 -5.53
CA HIS A 327 18.89 -7.30 -5.44
C HIS A 327 18.25 -7.00 -6.80
N VAL A 328 17.08 -7.59 -7.02
CA VAL A 328 16.29 -7.35 -8.23
C VAL A 328 15.86 -5.87 -8.34
N GLY A 329 15.94 -5.33 -9.54
CA GLY A 329 15.50 -3.96 -9.83
C GLY A 329 13.98 -3.79 -9.81
N ALA A 330 13.49 -2.57 -9.56
CA ALA A 330 12.05 -2.26 -9.53
C ALA A 330 11.38 -2.52 -10.90
N ALA A 331 12.08 -2.19 -12.00
CA ALA A 331 11.57 -2.40 -13.35
C ALA A 331 11.40 -3.88 -13.69
N THR A 332 12.35 -4.72 -13.28
CA THR A 332 12.30 -6.18 -13.48
C THR A 332 11.13 -6.79 -12.70
N VAL A 333 10.97 -6.43 -11.42
CA VAL A 333 9.83 -6.89 -10.62
C VAL A 333 8.51 -6.47 -11.26
N ARG A 334 8.39 -5.23 -11.70
CA ARG A 334 7.18 -4.75 -12.38
C ARG A 334 6.84 -5.63 -13.59
N ARG A 335 7.81 -5.98 -14.43
CA ARG A 335 7.57 -6.84 -15.62
C ARG A 335 7.20 -8.27 -15.23
N ARG A 336 7.83 -8.83 -14.20
CA ARG A 336 7.44 -10.13 -13.68
C ARG A 336 5.98 -10.13 -13.21
N LEU A 337 5.55 -9.08 -12.51
CA LEU A 337 4.15 -8.91 -12.10
C LEU A 337 3.21 -8.70 -13.31
N GLU A 338 3.63 -7.95 -14.34
CA GLU A 338 2.87 -7.79 -15.59
C GLU A 338 2.70 -9.12 -16.34
N ARG A 339 3.68 -10.03 -16.27
CA ARG A 339 3.53 -11.40 -16.80
C ARG A 339 2.51 -12.21 -16.00
N ILE A 340 2.56 -12.10 -14.67
CA ILE A 340 1.61 -12.77 -13.76
C ILE A 340 0.18 -12.28 -14.03
N GLU A 341 -0.05 -10.99 -14.21
CA GLU A 341 -1.36 -10.43 -14.56
C GLU A 341 -1.93 -10.96 -15.89
N ARG A 342 -1.09 -11.53 -16.76
CA ARG A 342 -1.48 -12.11 -18.05
C ARG A 342 -1.60 -13.63 -18.04
N MET A 343 -1.32 -14.29 -16.92
CA MET A 343 -1.44 -15.74 -16.79
C MET A 343 -2.89 -16.17 -16.90
N GLU A 344 -3.12 -17.36 -17.43
CA GLU A 344 -4.46 -17.94 -17.54
C GLU A 344 -5.12 -18.08 -16.16
N GLY A 345 -6.40 -17.75 -16.10
CA GLY A 345 -7.17 -17.82 -14.86
C GLY A 345 -6.79 -16.75 -13.81
N PHE A 346 -5.97 -15.74 -14.16
CA PHE A 346 -5.66 -14.65 -13.23
C PHE A 346 -6.93 -13.92 -12.79
N PRO A 347 -7.10 -13.57 -11.50
CA PRO A 347 -8.33 -13.02 -10.96
C PRO A 347 -8.77 -11.72 -11.65
N ILE A 348 -10.06 -11.64 -11.96
CA ILE A 348 -10.72 -10.49 -12.57
C ILE A 348 -11.45 -9.72 -11.48
N SER A 349 -11.28 -8.39 -11.46
CA SER A 349 -12.00 -7.52 -10.54
C SER A 349 -13.50 -7.48 -10.88
N PRO A 350 -14.40 -7.75 -9.94
CA PRO A 350 -15.84 -7.58 -10.17
C PRO A 350 -16.25 -6.12 -10.36
N ARG A 351 -15.39 -5.16 -9.97
CA ARG A 351 -15.63 -3.72 -10.08
C ARG A 351 -15.31 -3.17 -11.48
N THR A 352 -14.26 -3.70 -12.12
CA THR A 352 -13.78 -3.18 -13.42
C THR A 352 -13.94 -4.16 -14.56
N HIS A 353 -14.24 -5.43 -14.29
CA HIS A 353 -14.24 -6.53 -15.26
C HIS A 353 -12.89 -6.70 -15.99
N GLN A 354 -11.80 -6.24 -15.37
CA GLN A 354 -10.43 -6.36 -15.87
C GLN A 354 -9.56 -7.15 -14.88
N PRO A 355 -8.43 -7.72 -15.32
CA PRO A 355 -7.48 -8.37 -14.42
C PRO A 355 -7.06 -7.46 -13.27
N LEU A 356 -6.96 -8.00 -12.06
CA LEU A 356 -6.50 -7.27 -10.88
C LEU A 356 -5.11 -6.68 -11.15
N LYS A 357 -4.83 -5.45 -10.67
CA LYS A 357 -3.55 -4.79 -10.85
C LYS A 357 -2.63 -5.01 -9.66
N VAL A 358 -1.81 -6.06 -9.71
CA VAL A 358 -0.79 -6.38 -8.70
C VAL A 358 0.52 -5.61 -8.92
N THR A 359 0.75 -5.09 -10.11
CA THR A 359 1.86 -4.18 -10.44
C THR A 359 1.80 -2.86 -9.67
N ARG A 360 0.62 -2.48 -9.19
CA ARG A 360 0.39 -1.31 -8.34
C ARG A 360 0.65 -1.64 -6.86
N GLY A 361 1.90 -1.83 -6.48
CA GLY A 361 2.30 -2.29 -5.13
C GLY A 361 1.72 -1.47 -3.96
N HIS A 362 1.35 -0.19 -4.17
CA HIS A 362 0.67 0.61 -3.15
C HIS A 362 -0.74 0.12 -2.82
N ARG A 363 -1.42 -0.62 -3.72
CA ARG A 363 -2.74 -1.20 -3.45
C ARG A 363 -2.72 -2.14 -2.25
N PHE A 364 -1.72 -3.02 -2.15
CA PHE A 364 -1.56 -3.93 -1.01
C PHE A 364 -1.44 -3.15 0.31
N ARG A 365 -0.72 -2.04 0.26
CA ARG A 365 -0.58 -1.16 1.43
C ARG A 365 -1.86 -0.43 1.78
N HIS A 366 -2.62 0.03 0.78
CA HIS A 366 -3.92 0.63 0.96
C HIS A 366 -4.91 -0.38 1.54
N THR A 367 -4.87 -1.61 1.03
CA THR A 367 -5.69 -2.73 1.52
C THR A 367 -5.41 -3.00 2.99
N LEU A 368 -4.15 -3.29 3.35
CA LEU A 368 -3.79 -3.53 4.75
C LEU A 368 -4.15 -2.34 5.65
N GLY A 369 -3.90 -1.10 5.22
CA GLY A 369 -4.26 0.09 6.00
C GLY A 369 -5.76 0.21 6.25
N THR A 370 -6.58 -0.11 5.26
CA THR A 370 -8.03 -0.13 5.36
C THR A 370 -8.50 -1.27 6.28
N ASP A 371 -7.93 -2.48 6.14
CA ASP A 371 -8.29 -3.65 6.95
C ASP A 371 -7.93 -3.43 8.43
N LEU A 372 -6.76 -2.87 8.72
CA LEU A 372 -6.35 -2.50 10.09
C LEU A 372 -7.27 -1.44 10.70
N SER A 373 -7.70 -0.46 9.89
CA SER A 373 -8.66 0.56 10.32
C SER A 373 -10.03 -0.04 10.61
N ASN A 374 -10.51 -0.93 9.74
CA ASN A 374 -11.79 -1.65 9.93
C ASN A 374 -11.74 -2.58 11.14
N ALA A 375 -10.59 -3.15 11.45
CA ALA A 375 -10.35 -3.92 12.67
C ALA A 375 -10.26 -3.07 13.95
N GLY A 376 -10.36 -1.74 13.84
CA GLY A 376 -10.38 -0.81 14.97
C GLY A 376 -9.02 -0.51 15.60
N LEU A 377 -7.91 -0.78 14.92
CA LEU A 377 -6.59 -0.48 15.45
C LEU A 377 -6.39 1.04 15.59
N ASP A 378 -5.63 1.44 16.60
CA ASP A 378 -5.25 2.83 16.80
C ASP A 378 -4.23 3.32 15.76
N GLU A 379 -4.10 4.64 15.61
CA GLU A 379 -3.24 5.26 14.60
C GLU A 379 -1.76 4.92 14.75
N TRP A 380 -1.28 4.70 15.97
CA TRP A 380 0.13 4.36 16.22
C TRP A 380 0.43 2.93 15.82
N SER A 381 -0.45 1.99 16.20
CA SER A 381 -0.36 0.58 15.81
C SER A 381 -0.41 0.43 14.29
N MET A 382 -1.32 1.14 13.62
CA MET A 382 -1.40 1.18 12.16
C MET A 382 -0.13 1.78 11.53
N ALA A 383 0.36 2.91 12.07
CA ALA A 383 1.59 3.54 11.59
C ALA A 383 2.80 2.60 11.72
N ARG A 384 2.89 1.87 12.82
CA ARG A 384 3.94 0.86 13.05
C ARG A 384 3.81 -0.31 12.06
N ALA A 385 2.64 -0.89 11.91
CA ALA A 385 2.39 -1.99 10.97
C ALA A 385 2.75 -1.61 9.53
N LEU A 386 2.46 -0.39 9.14
CA LEU A 386 2.77 0.16 7.82
C LEU A 386 4.18 0.79 7.74
N MET A 387 4.99 0.76 8.79
CA MET A 387 6.30 1.43 8.87
C MET A 387 6.22 2.90 8.40
N HIS A 388 5.25 3.66 8.94
CA HIS A 388 5.13 5.11 8.76
C HIS A 388 5.84 5.86 9.89
N LYS A 389 6.55 6.96 9.56
CA LYS A 389 7.23 7.79 10.57
C LYS A 389 6.26 8.56 11.47
N ASN A 390 5.05 8.85 10.97
CA ASN A 390 4.01 9.58 11.70
C ASN A 390 2.61 9.06 11.37
N THR A 391 1.64 9.47 12.16
CA THR A 391 0.24 9.05 12.02
C THR A 391 -0.55 9.84 10.96
N GLN A 392 -0.03 10.94 10.42
CA GLN A 392 -0.75 11.79 9.46
C GLN A 392 -1.21 11.02 8.21
N THR A 393 -0.34 10.14 7.69
CA THR A 393 -0.67 9.33 6.50
C THR A 393 -1.71 8.26 6.82
N VAL A 394 -1.77 7.81 8.07
CA VAL A 394 -2.68 6.75 8.53
C VAL A 394 -4.10 7.28 8.74
N ARG A 395 -4.26 8.55 9.09
CA ARG A 395 -5.56 9.20 9.28
C ARG A 395 -6.49 9.07 8.07
N LYS A 396 -5.93 9.01 6.87
CA LYS A 396 -6.71 8.80 5.65
C LYS A 396 -7.49 7.48 5.66
N TYR A 397 -6.91 6.40 6.17
CA TYR A 397 -7.59 5.11 6.27
C TYR A 397 -8.76 5.16 7.26
N ARG A 398 -8.64 5.92 8.35
CA ARG A 398 -9.73 6.13 9.32
C ARG A 398 -10.87 6.97 8.76
N GLN A 399 -10.56 7.98 7.95
CA GLN A 399 -11.58 8.79 7.27
C GLN A 399 -12.42 7.93 6.31
N VAL A 400 -11.79 7.03 5.56
CA VAL A 400 -12.52 6.09 4.68
C VAL A 400 -13.48 5.23 5.46
N SER A 401 -13.08 4.69 6.61
CA SER A 401 -13.97 3.88 7.45
C SER A 401 -15.18 4.66 7.96
N ALA A 402 -14.99 5.90 8.39
CA ALA A 402 -16.07 6.77 8.87
C ALA A 402 -16.99 7.23 7.73
N GLU A 403 -16.44 7.63 6.59
CA GLU A 403 -17.21 8.02 5.40
C GLU A 403 -17.90 6.84 4.73
N LEU A 404 -17.25 5.66 4.72
CA LEU A 404 -17.86 4.44 4.22
C LEU A 404 -19.02 4.00 5.11
N LEU A 405 -18.92 4.11 6.44
CA LEU A 405 -20.01 3.87 7.37
C LEU A 405 -21.15 4.86 7.13
N ALA A 406 -20.86 6.16 6.94
CA ALA A 406 -21.86 7.17 6.63
C ALA A 406 -22.52 6.92 5.25
N LEU A 407 -21.79 6.44 4.27
CA LEU A 407 -22.28 6.11 2.93
C LEU A 407 -23.08 4.80 2.93
N ILE A 408 -22.66 3.83 3.75
CA ILE A 408 -23.40 2.61 4.03
C ILE A 408 -24.69 2.96 4.77
N ASP A 409 -24.64 3.80 5.79
CA ASP A 409 -25.82 4.28 6.52
C ASP A 409 -26.78 5.06 5.60
N ALA A 410 -26.28 5.93 4.73
CA ALA A 410 -27.07 6.66 3.76
C ALA A 410 -27.69 5.77 2.66
N LYS A 411 -26.94 4.81 2.12
CA LYS A 411 -27.45 3.85 1.12
C LYS A 411 -28.24 2.72 1.75
N MET A 412 -27.90 2.30 2.96
CA MET A 412 -28.63 1.28 3.69
C MET A 412 -29.86 1.85 4.39
N SER A 413 -29.98 3.18 4.59
CA SER A 413 -31.22 3.75 5.08
C SER A 413 -32.37 3.47 4.12
N ASP A 414 -32.17 3.44 2.81
CA ASP A 414 -33.18 3.01 1.82
C ASP A 414 -33.39 1.48 1.81
N HIS A 415 -32.34 0.70 2.05
CA HIS A 415 -32.44 -0.77 2.20
C HIS A 415 -32.77 -1.20 3.63
N LEU A 416 -32.37 -0.41 4.66
CA LEU A 416 -32.85 -0.55 6.02
C LEU A 416 -34.31 -0.11 6.16
N ALA A 417 -34.79 0.83 5.33
CA ALA A 417 -36.23 1.02 5.17
C ALA A 417 -36.93 -0.25 4.67
N LEU A 418 -36.28 -1.08 3.84
CA LEU A 418 -36.73 -2.43 3.48
C LEU A 418 -36.58 -3.45 4.63
N VAL A 419 -35.58 -3.30 5.51
CA VAL A 419 -35.39 -4.16 6.71
C VAL A 419 -36.22 -3.64 7.88
N VAL A 420 -36.40 -2.34 8.00
CA VAL A 420 -37.34 -1.68 8.93
C VAL A 420 -38.78 -1.91 8.49
N ASN A 421 -39.04 -2.01 7.18
CA ASN A 421 -40.27 -2.52 6.58
C ASN A 421 -40.28 -4.07 6.48
N ALA A 422 -39.30 -4.77 7.01
CA ALA A 422 -39.30 -6.24 7.10
C ALA A 422 -40.31 -6.77 8.11
N PHE A 423 -40.83 -5.92 8.99
CA PHE A 423 -42.07 -6.12 9.70
C PHE A 423 -43.19 -5.37 8.96
N THR A 424 -43.86 -6.04 8.09
CA THR A 424 -45.06 -5.55 7.38
C THR A 424 -46.36 -6.09 8.02
N GLY A 425 -46.24 -6.68 9.19
CA GLY A 425 -47.36 -7.13 9.99
C GLY A 425 -48.13 -5.95 10.61
N ILE A 426 -49.29 -6.21 11.16
CA ILE A 426 -50.12 -5.20 11.83
C ILE A 426 -50.23 -5.58 13.31
N ILE A 427 -49.76 -4.67 14.19
CA ILE A 427 -49.93 -4.81 15.64
C ILE A 427 -51.43 -4.74 15.96
N VAL A 428 -51.90 -5.68 16.73
CA VAL A 428 -53.30 -5.75 17.15
C VAL A 428 -53.39 -5.66 18.67
N THR A 429 -54.42 -4.99 19.16
CA THR A 429 -54.61 -4.78 20.60
C THR A 429 -54.94 -6.07 21.35
N ASP A 430 -55.73 -6.94 20.71
CA ASP A 430 -56.13 -8.21 21.27
C ASP A 430 -56.40 -9.25 20.16
N ARG A 431 -56.66 -10.49 20.54
CA ARG A 431 -56.93 -11.58 19.61
C ARG A 431 -58.19 -11.39 18.79
N THR A 432 -59.21 -10.68 19.33
CA THR A 432 -60.46 -10.47 18.63
C THR A 432 -60.37 -9.48 17.49
N SER A 433 -59.45 -8.55 17.60
CA SER A 433 -59.13 -7.57 16.54
C SER A 433 -58.23 -8.16 15.42
N ALA A 434 -57.63 -9.32 15.64
CA ALA A 434 -56.77 -9.97 14.67
C ALA A 434 -57.54 -10.74 13.59
N LYS A 435 -57.05 -10.71 12.35
CA LYS A 435 -57.54 -11.62 11.29
C LYS A 435 -57.24 -13.07 11.70
N ASN A 436 -58.22 -13.93 11.70
CA ASN A 436 -58.20 -15.28 12.20
C ASN A 436 -58.12 -15.43 13.74
N GLY A 437 -58.40 -14.39 14.51
CA GLY A 437 -58.27 -14.37 15.97
C GLY A 437 -59.10 -15.44 16.71
N GLY A 438 -60.26 -15.83 16.16
CA GLY A 438 -61.09 -16.93 16.70
C GLY A 438 -60.59 -18.36 16.36
N ARG A 439 -59.52 -18.50 15.58
CA ARG A 439 -59.00 -19.80 15.14
C ARG A 439 -57.84 -20.27 16.00
N ALA A 440 -58.00 -21.38 16.73
CA ALA A 440 -56.96 -21.94 17.59
C ALA A 440 -55.70 -22.38 16.81
N ASP A 441 -55.88 -22.85 15.56
CA ASP A 441 -54.77 -23.25 14.67
C ASP A 441 -53.97 -22.09 14.09
N ARG A 442 -54.35 -20.85 14.39
CA ARG A 442 -53.69 -19.63 13.96
C ARG A 442 -53.02 -18.84 15.10
N GLN A 443 -53.20 -19.33 16.30
CA GLN A 443 -52.54 -18.71 17.44
C GLN A 443 -51.05 -19.09 17.44
N ILE A 444 -50.21 -18.10 17.65
CA ILE A 444 -48.76 -18.24 17.72
C ILE A 444 -48.36 -18.00 19.16
N GLU A 445 -48.30 -19.07 19.94
CA GLU A 445 -48.12 -18.99 21.39
C GLU A 445 -49.10 -17.94 22.00
N ASP A 446 -48.69 -17.22 23.03
CA ASP A 446 -49.46 -16.10 23.57
C ASP A 446 -49.04 -14.72 23.02
N VAL A 447 -48.23 -14.68 21.94
CA VAL A 447 -47.61 -13.48 21.44
C VAL A 447 -48.23 -12.89 20.17
N ALA A 448 -48.92 -13.72 19.36
CA ALA A 448 -49.44 -13.26 18.08
C ALA A 448 -50.53 -14.14 17.49
N VAL A 449 -51.15 -13.66 16.39
CA VAL A 449 -52.07 -14.42 15.53
C VAL A 449 -51.54 -14.42 14.09
N CYS A 450 -51.63 -15.57 13.41
CA CYS A 450 -51.28 -15.70 12.00
C CYS A 450 -52.46 -15.30 11.10
N GLY A 451 -52.27 -14.24 10.31
CA GLY A 451 -53.27 -13.76 9.35
C GLY A 451 -53.32 -14.54 8.01
N ALA A 452 -52.53 -15.60 7.86
CA ALA A 452 -52.52 -16.40 6.64
C ALA A 452 -53.80 -17.24 6.49
N THR A 453 -54.23 -17.44 5.25
CA THR A 453 -55.40 -18.30 4.93
C THR A 453 -55.00 -19.77 4.79
N ALA A 454 -53.79 -20.05 4.29
CA ALA A 454 -53.27 -21.40 4.10
C ALA A 454 -52.45 -21.87 5.33
N ALA A 455 -52.29 -23.19 5.49
CA ALA A 455 -51.42 -23.75 6.53
C ALA A 455 -49.97 -23.30 6.34
N CYS A 456 -49.27 -23.06 7.46
CA CYS A 456 -47.86 -22.65 7.46
C CYS A 456 -47.07 -23.69 8.27
N HIS A 457 -45.95 -24.12 7.73
CA HIS A 457 -45.06 -25.12 8.33
C HIS A 457 -43.74 -24.53 8.83
N LEU A 458 -43.68 -23.18 8.93
CA LEU A 458 -42.49 -22.49 9.43
C LEU A 458 -42.41 -22.58 10.96
N ASP A 459 -41.18 -22.51 11.50
CA ASP A 459 -40.88 -22.60 12.94
C ASP A 459 -41.38 -21.33 13.67
N ALA A 460 -42.59 -21.39 14.18
CA ALA A 460 -43.20 -20.32 14.96
C ALA A 460 -42.65 -20.33 16.42
N PRO A 461 -42.52 -19.18 17.08
CA PRO A 461 -42.76 -17.80 16.60
C PRO A 461 -41.58 -17.19 15.83
N PHE A 462 -40.45 -17.90 15.76
CA PHE A 462 -39.15 -17.36 15.37
C PHE A 462 -39.11 -16.84 13.93
N THR A 463 -39.67 -17.55 12.99
CA THR A 463 -39.76 -17.18 11.59
C THR A 463 -40.94 -16.28 11.27
N CYS A 464 -41.83 -16.02 12.25
CA CYS A 464 -43.04 -15.24 12.05
C CYS A 464 -42.79 -13.73 12.08
N TYR A 465 -41.86 -13.24 12.90
CA TYR A 465 -41.61 -11.82 13.06
C TYR A 465 -41.34 -11.07 11.74
N PRO A 466 -40.53 -11.58 10.80
CA PRO A 466 -40.33 -10.93 9.49
C PRO A 466 -41.46 -11.23 8.49
N CYS A 467 -42.51 -11.92 8.87
CA CYS A 467 -43.62 -12.30 7.99
C CYS A 467 -44.70 -11.24 7.93
N GLY A 468 -45.10 -10.80 6.72
CA GLY A 468 -46.17 -9.80 6.53
C GLY A 468 -47.60 -10.28 6.91
N LYS A 469 -47.75 -11.53 7.34
CA LYS A 469 -49.02 -12.07 7.89
C LYS A 469 -49.02 -12.19 9.41
N PHE A 470 -47.92 -11.76 10.04
CA PHE A 470 -47.76 -11.78 11.48
C PHE A 470 -48.53 -10.63 12.14
N GLN A 471 -49.34 -10.94 13.12
CA GLN A 471 -50.16 -9.98 13.87
C GLN A 471 -49.80 -10.09 15.35
N PRO A 472 -48.70 -9.40 15.80
CA PRO A 472 -48.28 -9.41 17.19
C PRO A 472 -49.31 -8.70 18.08
N LEU A 473 -49.53 -9.23 19.27
CA LEU A 473 -50.41 -8.68 20.28
C LEU A 473 -49.67 -7.54 21.00
N LEU A 474 -50.36 -6.40 21.16
CA LEU A 474 -49.74 -5.18 21.75
C LEU A 474 -49.13 -5.43 23.14
N ASP A 475 -49.83 -6.21 23.98
CA ASP A 475 -49.46 -6.42 25.39
C ASP A 475 -48.70 -7.75 25.62
N ALA A 476 -48.33 -8.47 24.57
CA ALA A 476 -47.57 -9.70 24.70
C ALA A 476 -46.08 -9.46 25.06
N ASP A 477 -45.49 -10.48 25.70
CA ASP A 477 -44.08 -10.44 26.06
C ASP A 477 -43.19 -10.84 24.86
N HIS A 478 -42.99 -9.88 23.97
CA HIS A 478 -42.03 -10.02 22.84
C HIS A 478 -40.59 -10.03 23.29
N GLY A 479 -40.28 -9.55 24.50
CA GLY A 479 -38.93 -9.57 25.09
C GLY A 479 -38.46 -11.02 25.35
N ALA A 480 -39.31 -11.84 25.91
CA ALA A 480 -39.03 -13.27 26.14
C ALA A 480 -38.76 -14.03 24.82
N VAL A 481 -39.43 -13.66 23.72
CA VAL A 481 -39.15 -14.25 22.41
C VAL A 481 -37.83 -13.75 21.83
N LEU A 482 -37.49 -12.47 22.03
CA LEU A 482 -36.22 -11.90 21.63
C LEU A 482 -35.03 -12.63 22.30
N GLU A 483 -35.10 -12.86 23.61
CA GLU A 483 -34.07 -13.62 24.34
C GLU A 483 -33.91 -15.04 23.81
N ARG A 484 -35.02 -15.70 23.43
CA ARG A 484 -35.00 -17.02 22.81
C ARG A 484 -34.35 -17.00 21.44
N LEU A 485 -34.60 -16.00 20.64
CA LEU A 485 -33.96 -15.78 19.32
C LEU A 485 -32.44 -15.53 19.47
N GLU A 486 -32.05 -14.67 20.40
CA GLU A 486 -30.63 -14.37 20.64
C GLU A 486 -29.86 -15.62 21.15
N ARG A 487 -30.49 -16.40 22.01
CA ARG A 487 -29.93 -17.69 22.49
C ARG A 487 -29.76 -18.70 21.35
N ARG A 488 -30.75 -18.84 20.47
CA ARG A 488 -30.67 -19.71 19.28
C ARG A 488 -29.56 -19.22 18.33
N ARG A 489 -29.48 -17.91 18.12
CA ARG A 489 -28.41 -17.33 17.32
C ARG A 489 -27.02 -17.68 17.88
N ALA A 490 -26.82 -17.51 19.17
CA ALA A 490 -25.55 -17.82 19.83
C ALA A 490 -25.19 -19.31 19.70
N GLN A 491 -26.17 -20.22 19.88
CA GLN A 491 -25.97 -21.65 19.71
C GLN A 491 -25.60 -22.01 18.27
N THR A 492 -26.30 -21.42 17.29
CA THR A 492 -26.05 -21.69 15.87
C THR A 492 -24.69 -21.12 15.42
N LEU A 493 -24.30 -19.93 15.91
CA LEU A 493 -22.98 -19.33 15.63
C LEU A 493 -21.81 -20.17 16.17
N ALA A 494 -22.04 -20.89 17.27
CA ALA A 494 -21.03 -21.80 17.81
C ALA A 494 -20.79 -23.02 16.91
N THR A 495 -21.78 -23.38 16.08
CA THR A 495 -21.73 -24.56 15.20
C THR A 495 -21.48 -24.16 13.74
N ASP A 496 -22.11 -23.12 13.25
CA ASP A 496 -21.98 -22.62 11.88
C ASP A 496 -22.21 -21.10 11.82
N LYS A 497 -21.15 -20.36 11.47
CA LYS A 497 -21.19 -18.88 11.39
C LYS A 497 -22.10 -18.37 10.28
N THR A 498 -22.25 -19.12 9.19
CA THR A 498 -23.06 -18.72 8.02
C THR A 498 -24.55 -18.84 8.34
N ILE A 499 -24.95 -19.90 9.03
CA ILE A 499 -26.35 -20.15 9.41
C ILE A 499 -26.76 -19.22 10.56
N GLY A 500 -25.84 -18.88 11.47
CA GLY A 500 -26.12 -17.95 12.58
C GLY A 500 -26.65 -16.60 12.15
N VAL A 501 -26.20 -16.08 11.01
CA VAL A 501 -26.64 -14.78 10.44
C VAL A 501 -28.11 -14.81 9.97
N LEU A 502 -28.69 -15.97 9.67
CA LEU A 502 -30.10 -16.08 9.28
C LEU A 502 -31.09 -15.66 10.39
N TRP A 503 -30.66 -15.74 11.65
CA TRP A 503 -31.47 -15.30 12.80
C TRP A 503 -31.50 -13.77 12.95
N ASP A 504 -30.54 -13.02 12.37
CA ASP A 504 -30.44 -11.57 12.53
C ASP A 504 -31.69 -10.85 12.02
N ARG A 505 -32.28 -11.32 10.93
CA ARG A 505 -33.52 -10.76 10.39
C ARG A 505 -34.70 -10.94 11.35
N ALA A 506 -34.82 -12.09 11.99
CA ALA A 506 -35.88 -12.35 12.96
C ALA A 506 -35.69 -11.54 14.25
N ILE A 507 -34.44 -11.40 14.72
CA ILE A 507 -34.07 -10.57 15.87
C ILE A 507 -34.39 -9.09 15.62
N LEU A 508 -34.02 -8.55 14.46
CA LEU A 508 -34.31 -7.16 14.09
C LEU A 508 -35.82 -6.91 13.99
N ALA A 509 -36.57 -7.82 13.37
CA ALA A 509 -38.03 -7.73 13.28
C ALA A 509 -38.70 -7.79 14.66
N CYS A 510 -38.23 -8.66 15.56
CA CYS A 510 -38.72 -8.75 16.92
C CYS A 510 -38.45 -7.47 17.73
N ARG A 511 -37.24 -6.91 17.66
CA ARG A 511 -36.89 -5.63 18.27
C ARG A 511 -37.76 -4.48 17.74
N LYS A 512 -38.04 -4.46 16.44
CA LYS A 512 -38.93 -3.47 15.84
C LYS A 512 -40.35 -3.58 16.40
N VAL A 513 -40.91 -4.80 16.52
CA VAL A 513 -42.22 -5.02 17.15
C VAL A 513 -42.26 -4.50 18.59
N ILE A 514 -41.22 -4.74 19.39
CA ILE A 514 -41.13 -4.24 20.77
C ILE A 514 -41.19 -2.72 20.78
N LEU A 515 -40.39 -2.02 19.96
CA LEU A 515 -40.37 -0.57 19.86
C LEU A 515 -41.73 0.01 19.41
N ASP A 516 -42.33 -0.63 18.41
CA ASP A 516 -43.64 -0.17 17.90
C ASP A 516 -44.77 -0.39 18.93
N CYS A 517 -44.77 -1.52 19.67
CA CYS A 517 -45.69 -1.75 20.77
C CYS A 517 -45.51 -0.71 21.91
N GLU A 518 -44.28 -0.37 22.26
CA GLU A 518 -43.97 0.65 23.25
C GLU A 518 -44.47 2.05 22.80
N ALA A 519 -44.21 2.42 21.53
CA ALA A 519 -44.66 3.67 20.96
C ALA A 519 -46.21 3.76 20.95
N MET A 520 -46.90 2.68 20.59
CA MET A 520 -48.38 2.61 20.61
C MET A 520 -48.94 2.76 22.03
N ARG A 521 -48.35 2.06 23.03
CA ARG A 521 -48.75 2.20 24.44
C ARG A 521 -48.55 3.64 24.96
N GLN A 522 -47.47 4.32 24.56
CA GLN A 522 -47.19 5.69 24.95
C GLN A 522 -48.14 6.68 24.27
N SER A 523 -48.53 6.45 23.01
CA SER A 523 -49.49 7.31 22.31
C SER A 523 -50.90 7.14 22.81
N GLY A 524 -51.32 5.95 23.22
CA GLY A 524 -52.61 5.69 23.85
C GLY A 524 -52.76 6.32 25.24
N ARG A 525 -51.67 6.48 26.00
CA ARG A 525 -51.65 7.19 27.30
C ARG A 525 -51.73 8.72 27.21
N LYS A 526 -51.49 9.32 26.04
CA LYS A 526 -51.60 10.77 25.82
C LYS A 526 -52.97 11.21 25.32
N GLY A 527 -53.88 10.27 25.11
CA GLY A 527 -55.25 10.52 24.65
C GLY A 527 -56.33 10.31 25.74
N GLU A 528 -55.92 9.96 26.97
CA GLU A 528 -56.70 10.05 28.21
C GLU A 528 -56.19 11.24 29.03
#